data_9dd6c34e36a8a7c39e111a5b928b6940
#
_entry.id   9dd6c34e36a8a7c39e111a5b928b6940
#
_cell.length_a   1.000
_cell.length_b   1.000
_cell.length_c   1.000
_cell.angle_alpha   90.00
_cell.angle_beta   90.00
_cell.angle_gamma   90.00
#
_symmetry.space_group_name_H-M   'P 1'
#
loop_
_entity.id
_entity.type
_entity.pdbx_description
1 polymer ?
#
loop_
_entity_poly.entity_id
_entity_poly.type
_entity_poly.pdbx_seq_one_letter_code
_entity_poly.pdbx_strand_id
1 'polypeptide(L)'
;LKQWFLKITDYAEELLEGTDTLDGWPEQVKTMQRNWIGKSEGMEFLFRVESHKEPLSIFTTRPDTIMGVTFLAISPNTKLAGKLTTKNKELENFVSKIDNAKLKEADLAQQEKIGIDTGLKAIHPFSGEKIPIWIANFVLSGYGSGALMGVPAHDQRDYEFALSLIHI
;
A
#
# COMPACT_ATOMS: atom_id res chain seq x y z
N LEU A 1 -4.72 -4.37 -24.48
CA LEU A 1 -3.87 -4.71 -25.63
C LEU A 1 -2.93 -5.83 -25.25
N LYS A 2 -2.85 -6.91 -26.04
CA LYS A 2 -1.81 -7.94 -25.88
C LYS A 2 -0.51 -7.35 -26.44
N GLN A 3 0.51 -7.21 -25.59
CA GLN A 3 1.82 -6.69 -25.97
C GLN A 3 2.91 -7.39 -25.16
N TRP A 4 4.14 -7.26 -25.63
CA TRP A 4 5.30 -7.79 -24.94
C TRP A 4 5.69 -6.85 -23.79
N PHE A 5 5.98 -7.45 -22.63
CA PHE A 5 6.57 -6.78 -21.48
C PHE A 5 7.85 -7.49 -21.09
N LEU A 6 8.89 -6.73 -20.79
CA LEU A 6 10.12 -7.24 -20.19
C LEU A 6 9.99 -7.18 -18.66
N LYS A 7 10.25 -8.31 -18.01
CA LYS A 7 10.24 -8.39 -16.53
C LYS A 7 11.54 -7.83 -15.94
N ILE A 8 11.82 -6.56 -16.16
CA ILE A 8 13.07 -5.93 -15.74
C ILE A 8 13.27 -5.93 -14.22
N THR A 9 12.19 -5.96 -13.46
CA THR A 9 12.22 -6.03 -11.98
C THR A 9 12.79 -7.34 -11.46
N ASP A 10 12.70 -8.43 -12.23
CA ASP A 10 13.30 -9.72 -11.85
C ASP A 10 14.84 -9.66 -11.83
N TYR A 11 15.42 -8.66 -12.49
CA TYR A 11 16.88 -8.42 -12.57
C TYR A 11 17.35 -7.28 -11.68
N ALA A 12 16.50 -6.72 -10.84
CA ALA A 12 16.81 -5.52 -10.06
C ALA A 12 18.04 -5.71 -9.15
N GLU A 13 18.15 -6.85 -8.47
CA GLU A 13 19.29 -7.16 -7.59
C GLU A 13 20.58 -7.33 -8.41
N GLU A 14 20.54 -8.11 -9.51
CA GLU A 14 21.67 -8.32 -10.40
C GLU A 14 22.16 -7.00 -11.03
N LEU A 15 21.24 -6.13 -11.42
CA LEU A 15 21.56 -4.81 -11.96
C LEU A 15 22.20 -3.90 -10.91
N LEU A 16 21.74 -3.97 -9.66
CA LEU A 16 22.30 -3.21 -8.56
C LEU A 16 23.73 -3.65 -8.26
N GLU A 17 23.95 -4.95 -8.08
CA GLU A 17 25.29 -5.53 -7.86
C GLU A 17 26.21 -5.26 -9.05
N GLY A 18 25.69 -5.35 -10.28
CA GLY A 18 26.43 -5.05 -11.50
C GLY A 18 27.01 -3.64 -11.53
N THR A 19 26.38 -2.65 -10.84
CA THR A 19 26.94 -1.30 -10.79
C THR A 19 28.31 -1.25 -10.11
N ASP A 20 28.63 -2.20 -9.24
CA ASP A 20 29.90 -2.26 -8.50
C ASP A 20 31.03 -2.76 -9.38
N THR A 21 30.75 -3.48 -10.46
CA THR A 21 31.72 -4.03 -11.40
C THR A 21 31.99 -3.14 -12.61
N LEU A 22 31.35 -1.98 -12.71
CA LEU A 22 31.49 -1.04 -13.83
C LEU A 22 32.64 -0.05 -13.61
N ASP A 23 33.88 -0.53 -13.62
CA ASP A 23 35.06 0.29 -13.32
C ASP A 23 35.26 1.49 -14.28
N GLY A 24 34.76 1.39 -15.51
CA GLY A 24 34.84 2.48 -16.50
C GLY A 24 33.73 3.55 -16.37
N TRP A 25 32.81 3.39 -15.43
CA TRP A 25 31.71 4.34 -15.25
C TRP A 25 32.03 5.39 -14.18
N PRO A 26 31.69 6.67 -14.42
CA PRO A 26 31.80 7.71 -13.39
C PRO A 26 30.92 7.36 -12.17
N GLU A 27 31.43 7.61 -10.96
CA GLU A 27 30.69 7.34 -9.72
C GLU A 27 29.33 8.05 -9.64
N GLN A 28 29.24 9.25 -10.20
CA GLN A 28 27.97 9.97 -10.27
C GLN A 28 26.90 9.18 -11.05
N VAL A 29 27.29 8.53 -12.15
CA VAL A 29 26.37 7.73 -12.97
C VAL A 29 25.97 6.45 -12.24
N LYS A 30 26.92 5.76 -11.57
CA LYS A 30 26.63 4.60 -10.72
C LYS A 30 25.63 4.96 -9.61
N THR A 31 25.84 6.09 -8.94
CA THR A 31 24.92 6.60 -7.91
C THR A 31 23.53 6.86 -8.46
N MET A 32 23.42 7.47 -9.66
CA MET A 32 22.12 7.69 -10.31
C MET A 32 21.42 6.35 -10.62
N GLN A 33 22.16 5.34 -11.09
CA GLN A 33 21.59 4.01 -11.36
C GLN A 33 21.13 3.32 -10.07
N ARG A 34 21.94 3.34 -9.01
CA ARG A 34 21.54 2.79 -7.69
C ARG A 34 20.28 3.45 -7.15
N ASN A 35 20.21 4.78 -7.25
CA ASN A 35 19.02 5.54 -6.82
C ASN A 35 17.79 5.22 -7.67
N TRP A 36 17.97 4.99 -8.98
CA TRP A 36 16.90 4.60 -9.89
C TRP A 36 16.35 3.20 -9.58
N ILE A 37 17.23 2.23 -9.33
CA ILE A 37 16.86 0.86 -8.94
C ILE A 37 16.16 0.89 -7.59
N GLY A 38 16.63 1.70 -6.65
CA GLY A 38 15.92 2.08 -5.43
C GLY A 38 15.68 0.90 -4.48
N LYS A 39 16.72 0.10 -4.16
CA LYS A 39 16.59 -0.94 -3.14
C LYS A 39 16.19 -0.31 -1.81
N SER A 40 15.06 -0.77 -1.26
CA SER A 40 14.57 -0.36 0.05
C SER A 40 14.42 -1.58 0.95
N GLU A 41 14.74 -1.41 2.22
CA GLU A 41 14.50 -2.42 3.25
C GLU A 41 13.25 -2.04 4.04
N GLY A 42 12.49 -3.03 4.42
CA GLY A 42 11.27 -2.83 5.18
C GLY A 42 10.92 -4.04 6.04
N MET A 43 9.86 -3.91 6.78
CA MET A 43 9.36 -4.94 7.68
C MET A 43 7.90 -5.26 7.34
N GLU A 44 7.55 -6.52 7.48
CA GLU A 44 6.18 -7.01 7.34
C GLU A 44 5.56 -7.22 8.72
N PHE A 45 4.40 -6.59 8.94
CA PHE A 45 3.60 -6.78 10.14
C PHE A 45 2.32 -7.54 9.82
N LEU A 46 1.97 -8.49 10.69
CA LEU A 46 0.75 -9.26 10.60
C LEU A 46 -0.29 -8.74 11.59
N PHE A 47 -1.33 -8.14 11.06
CA PHE A 47 -2.48 -7.67 11.84
C PHE A 47 -3.58 -8.72 11.84
N ARG A 48 -3.92 -9.26 13.02
CA ARG A 48 -5.06 -10.17 13.16
C ARG A 48 -6.35 -9.41 12.93
N VAL A 49 -7.18 -9.87 12.00
CA VAL A 49 -8.48 -9.27 11.69
C VAL A 49 -9.58 -9.99 12.46
N GLU A 50 -10.45 -9.24 13.15
CA GLU A 50 -11.59 -9.84 13.87
C GLU A 50 -12.51 -10.60 12.89
N SER A 51 -12.94 -11.77 13.30
CA SER A 51 -13.83 -12.64 12.50
C SER A 51 -13.21 -13.17 11.18
N HIS A 52 -11.89 -12.99 10.98
CA HIS A 52 -11.16 -13.54 9.86
C HIS A 52 -10.05 -14.48 10.33
N LYS A 53 -9.86 -15.60 9.58
CA LYS A 53 -8.81 -16.59 9.91
C LYS A 53 -7.42 -16.13 9.49
N GLU A 54 -7.35 -15.43 8.35
CA GLU A 54 -6.08 -14.96 7.77
C GLU A 54 -5.76 -13.56 8.31
N PRO A 55 -4.54 -13.33 8.81
CA PRO A 55 -4.11 -12.00 9.20
C PRO A 55 -3.95 -11.12 7.94
N LEU A 56 -4.02 -9.81 8.14
CA LEU A 56 -3.67 -8.83 7.11
C LEU A 56 -2.19 -8.52 7.22
N SER A 57 -1.43 -8.85 6.18
CA SER A 57 -0.02 -8.53 6.09
C SER A 57 0.16 -7.11 5.56
N ILE A 58 1.03 -6.33 6.19
CA ILE A 58 1.37 -4.96 5.82
C ILE A 58 2.88 -4.81 5.77
N PHE A 59 3.39 -4.46 4.59
CA PHE A 59 4.79 -4.10 4.41
C PHE A 59 4.98 -2.60 4.63
N THR A 60 6.02 -2.22 5.38
CA THR A 60 6.40 -0.81 5.58
C THR A 60 7.91 -0.63 5.60
N THR A 61 8.38 0.47 5.05
CA THR A 61 9.78 0.93 5.18
C THR A 61 10.00 1.77 6.45
N ARG A 62 8.93 2.07 7.20
CA ARG A 62 8.96 2.84 8.44
C ARG A 62 8.37 2.04 9.62
N PRO A 63 9.02 0.92 10.01
CA PRO A 63 8.55 0.10 11.13
C PRO A 63 8.55 0.83 12.47
N ASP A 64 9.36 1.86 12.62
CA ASP A 64 9.46 2.73 13.78
C ASP A 64 8.15 3.47 14.09
N THR A 65 7.27 3.66 13.11
CA THR A 65 6.01 4.39 13.26
C THR A 65 4.82 3.51 13.64
N ILE A 66 5.03 2.20 13.84
CA ILE A 66 3.95 1.23 14.10
C ILE A 66 3.03 1.63 15.26
N MET A 67 3.58 2.23 16.32
CA MET A 67 2.79 2.66 17.48
C MET A 67 1.86 3.84 17.21
N GLY A 68 2.05 4.54 16.09
CA GLY A 68 1.20 5.66 15.65
C GLY A 68 0.10 5.26 14.66
N VAL A 69 -0.10 3.97 14.43
CA VAL A 69 -1.13 3.47 13.48
C VAL A 69 -2.51 3.71 14.05
N THR A 70 -3.36 4.41 13.29
CA THR A 70 -4.73 4.73 13.67
C THR A 70 -5.77 4.07 12.78
N PHE A 71 -5.42 3.68 11.55
CA PHE A 71 -6.26 2.92 10.64
C PHE A 71 -5.41 2.03 9.73
N LEU A 72 -6.03 1.02 9.13
CA LEU A 72 -5.47 0.25 8.04
C LEU A 72 -6.27 0.55 6.77
N ALA A 73 -5.58 0.61 5.63
CA ALA A 73 -6.25 0.75 4.34
C ALA A 73 -5.86 -0.40 3.41
N ILE A 74 -6.83 -0.93 2.68
CA ILE A 74 -6.63 -2.00 1.70
C ILE A 74 -7.06 -1.53 0.31
N SER A 75 -6.37 -2.05 -0.70
CA SER A 75 -6.74 -1.83 -2.10
C SER A 75 -8.08 -2.51 -2.41
N PRO A 76 -8.92 -1.89 -3.25
CA PRO A 76 -10.15 -2.51 -3.76
C PRO A 76 -9.95 -3.89 -4.40
N ASN A 77 -8.75 -4.15 -4.93
CA ASN A 77 -8.41 -5.38 -5.65
C ASN A 77 -7.88 -6.50 -4.74
N THR A 78 -7.85 -6.31 -3.42
CA THR A 78 -7.41 -7.37 -2.49
C THR A 78 -8.46 -8.48 -2.37
N LYS A 79 -8.00 -9.70 -2.05
CA LYS A 79 -8.91 -10.83 -1.79
C LYS A 79 -9.89 -10.53 -0.65
N LEU A 80 -9.45 -9.75 0.35
CA LEU A 80 -10.29 -9.36 1.47
C LEU A 80 -11.40 -8.42 1.00
N ALA A 81 -11.08 -7.38 0.25
CA ALA A 81 -12.06 -6.46 -0.32
C ALA A 81 -13.08 -7.21 -1.19
N GLY A 82 -12.65 -8.12 -2.07
CA GLY A 82 -13.54 -8.93 -2.89
C GLY A 82 -14.51 -9.80 -2.08
N LYS A 83 -14.07 -10.38 -0.95
CA LYS A 83 -14.97 -11.14 -0.05
C LYS A 83 -15.99 -10.24 0.67
N LEU A 84 -15.64 -8.99 0.94
CA LEU A 84 -16.51 -8.04 1.63
C LEU A 84 -17.55 -7.45 0.69
N THR A 85 -17.18 -7.11 -0.54
CA THR A 85 -18.08 -6.57 -1.56
C THR A 85 -19.19 -7.54 -1.93
N THR A 86 -18.94 -8.85 -1.95
CA THR A 86 -20.00 -9.87 -2.20
C THR A 86 -21.10 -9.90 -1.14
N LYS A 87 -20.86 -9.37 0.06
CA LYS A 87 -21.79 -9.38 1.19
C LYS A 87 -22.36 -8.01 1.53
N ASN A 88 -21.81 -6.95 1.00
CA ASN A 88 -22.21 -5.58 1.29
C ASN A 88 -22.28 -4.75 0.00
N LYS A 89 -23.50 -4.37 -0.36
CA LYS A 89 -23.81 -3.64 -1.60
C LYS A 89 -23.24 -2.22 -1.62
N GLU A 90 -23.05 -1.62 -0.47
CA GLU A 90 -22.43 -0.29 -0.36
C GLU A 90 -20.94 -0.35 -0.72
N LEU A 91 -20.22 -1.36 -0.19
CA LEU A 91 -18.82 -1.63 -0.54
C LEU A 91 -18.66 -1.99 -2.02
N GLU A 92 -19.57 -2.80 -2.57
CA GLU A 92 -19.60 -3.14 -4.00
C GLU A 92 -19.74 -1.90 -4.88
N ASN A 93 -20.71 -1.02 -4.57
CA ASN A 93 -20.92 0.22 -5.30
C ASN A 93 -19.71 1.16 -5.23
N PHE A 94 -19.06 1.26 -4.06
CA PHE A 94 -17.87 2.07 -3.86
C PHE A 94 -16.69 1.56 -4.71
N VAL A 95 -16.41 0.27 -4.65
CA VAL A 95 -15.33 -0.36 -5.44
C VAL A 95 -15.58 -0.18 -6.94
N SER A 96 -16.81 -0.39 -7.40
CA SER A 96 -17.18 -0.20 -8.81
C SER A 96 -16.98 1.25 -9.29
N LYS A 97 -17.21 2.24 -8.43
CA LYS A 97 -16.92 3.65 -8.74
C LYS A 97 -15.43 3.91 -8.92
N ILE A 98 -14.59 3.33 -8.05
CA ILE A 98 -13.13 3.47 -8.14
C ILE A 98 -12.60 2.81 -9.41
N ASP A 99 -13.06 1.61 -9.75
CA ASP A 99 -12.62 0.90 -10.95
C ASP A 99 -12.97 1.64 -12.24
N ASN A 100 -14.11 2.27 -12.28
CA ASN A 100 -14.51 3.11 -13.43
C ASN A 100 -13.68 4.40 -13.53
N ALA A 101 -13.13 4.92 -12.42
CA ALA A 101 -12.28 6.09 -12.39
C ALA A 101 -10.80 5.79 -12.74
N LYS A 102 -10.38 4.53 -12.78
CA LYS A 102 -9.01 4.07 -13.04
C LYS A 102 -8.51 4.21 -14.48
N LEU A 103 -8.90 5.24 -15.20
CA LEU A 103 -8.44 5.39 -16.59
C LEU A 103 -6.98 5.87 -16.74
N LYS A 104 -6.30 6.35 -15.68
CA LYS A 104 -4.88 6.73 -15.76
C LYS A 104 -4.19 6.63 -14.40
N GLU A 105 -3.20 5.77 -14.29
CA GLU A 105 -2.32 5.64 -13.11
C GLU A 105 -1.57 6.95 -12.76
N ALA A 106 -1.30 7.79 -13.76
CA ALA A 106 -0.67 9.09 -13.59
C ALA A 106 -1.54 10.13 -12.86
N ASP A 107 -2.85 9.95 -12.84
CA ASP A 107 -3.79 10.88 -12.19
C ASP A 107 -4.05 10.53 -10.72
N LEU A 108 -3.64 9.33 -10.25
CA LEU A 108 -3.87 8.88 -8.87
C LEU A 108 -3.21 9.76 -7.82
N ALA A 109 -2.06 10.35 -8.14
CA ALA A 109 -1.34 11.25 -7.23
C ALA A 109 -2.05 12.60 -7.00
N GLN A 110 -2.94 13.00 -7.92
CA GLN A 110 -3.68 14.26 -7.87
C GLN A 110 -5.18 14.09 -7.53
N GLN A 111 -5.67 12.84 -7.46
CA GLN A 111 -7.06 12.58 -7.11
C GLN A 111 -7.31 12.74 -5.61
N GLU A 112 -8.50 13.22 -5.29
CA GLU A 112 -9.00 13.23 -3.92
C GLU A 112 -8.96 11.81 -3.32
N LYS A 113 -8.41 11.70 -2.12
CA LYS A 113 -8.34 10.43 -1.41
C LYS A 113 -9.69 10.11 -0.82
N ILE A 114 -10.28 9.05 -1.32
CA ILE A 114 -11.57 8.56 -0.86
C ILE A 114 -11.44 7.15 -0.32
N GLY A 115 -12.26 6.83 0.66
CA GLY A 115 -12.31 5.51 1.27
C GLY A 115 -13.67 5.23 1.87
N ILE A 116 -13.88 3.95 2.19
CA ILE A 116 -15.08 3.47 2.87
C ILE A 116 -14.69 2.53 4.00
N ASP A 117 -15.31 2.72 5.19
CA ASP A 117 -15.11 1.81 6.32
C ASP A 117 -15.70 0.43 5.99
N THR A 118 -14.92 -0.61 6.17
CA THR A 118 -15.37 -2.00 5.95
C THR A 118 -16.23 -2.53 7.10
N GLY A 119 -16.26 -1.84 8.23
CA GLY A 119 -16.83 -2.32 9.50
C GLY A 119 -15.95 -3.35 10.22
N LEU A 120 -14.85 -3.81 9.61
CA LEU A 120 -13.92 -4.72 10.24
C LEU A 120 -12.89 -3.97 11.10
N LYS A 121 -12.41 -4.67 12.12
CA LYS A 121 -11.33 -4.20 12.98
C LYS A 121 -10.15 -5.17 12.91
N ALA A 122 -8.96 -4.62 12.85
CA ALA A 122 -7.72 -5.33 13.05
C ALA A 122 -7.20 -5.11 14.47
N ILE A 123 -6.45 -6.06 14.98
CA ILE A 123 -5.81 -5.95 16.30
C ILE A 123 -4.38 -5.50 16.10
N HIS A 124 -4.01 -4.38 16.72
CA HIS A 124 -2.65 -3.89 16.70
C HIS A 124 -1.70 -4.92 17.35
N PRO A 125 -0.60 -5.30 16.68
CA PRO A 125 0.21 -6.43 17.12
C PRO A 125 0.92 -6.23 18.47
N PHE A 126 1.13 -4.98 18.88
CA PHE A 126 1.82 -4.66 20.13
C PHE A 126 0.89 -4.11 21.21
N SER A 127 0.01 -3.15 20.90
CA SER A 127 -0.89 -2.56 21.90
C SER A 127 -2.14 -3.38 22.16
N GLY A 128 -2.55 -4.24 21.21
CA GLY A 128 -3.80 -4.98 21.27
C GLY A 128 -5.04 -4.13 20.97
N GLU A 129 -4.89 -2.87 20.64
CA GLU A 129 -6.00 -1.97 20.29
C GLU A 129 -6.67 -2.38 18.97
N LYS A 130 -7.96 -2.05 18.87
CA LYS A 130 -8.74 -2.32 17.67
C LYS A 130 -8.66 -1.15 16.71
N ILE A 131 -8.13 -1.42 15.51
CA ILE A 131 -7.89 -0.45 14.45
C ILE A 131 -8.88 -0.69 13.31
N PRO A 132 -9.58 0.34 12.78
CA PRO A 132 -10.50 0.19 11.66
C PRO A 132 -9.77 -0.16 10.36
N ILE A 133 -10.44 -0.93 9.51
CA ILE A 133 -9.96 -1.29 8.17
C ILE A 133 -10.82 -0.58 7.13
N TRP A 134 -10.17 0.18 6.24
CA TRP A 134 -10.81 0.93 5.17
C TRP A 134 -10.46 0.33 3.80
N ILE A 135 -11.37 0.40 2.83
CA ILE A 135 -11.05 0.26 1.41
C ILE A 135 -10.79 1.66 0.89
N ALA A 136 -9.62 1.90 0.27
CA ALA A 136 -9.23 3.24 -0.18
C ALA A 136 -8.65 3.22 -1.61
N ASN A 137 -8.89 4.31 -2.36
CA ASN A 137 -8.49 4.42 -3.76
C ASN A 137 -6.98 4.62 -3.97
N PHE A 138 -6.26 5.11 -2.96
CA PHE A 138 -4.83 5.42 -3.03
C PHE A 138 -3.92 4.25 -2.65
N VAL A 139 -4.48 3.10 -2.28
CA VAL A 139 -3.71 1.89 -1.97
C VAL A 139 -3.45 1.10 -3.24
N LEU A 140 -2.18 0.99 -3.64
CA LEU A 140 -1.77 0.28 -4.84
C LEU A 140 -1.79 -1.23 -4.61
N SER A 141 -2.47 -1.98 -5.48
CA SER A 141 -2.54 -3.45 -5.39
C SER A 141 -1.23 -4.15 -5.75
N GLY A 142 -0.36 -3.49 -6.50
CA GLY A 142 0.95 -4.02 -6.93
C GLY A 142 2.10 -3.74 -5.97
N TYR A 143 1.85 -3.03 -4.86
CA TYR A 143 2.88 -2.71 -3.87
C TYR A 143 2.63 -3.47 -2.56
N GLY A 144 3.60 -4.30 -2.17
CA GLY A 144 3.48 -5.15 -0.98
C GLY A 144 2.27 -6.10 -1.05
N SER A 145 1.51 -6.16 0.03
CA SER A 145 0.30 -6.99 0.16
C SER A 145 -0.97 -6.34 -0.38
N GLY A 146 -0.89 -5.13 -0.94
CA GLY A 146 -2.06 -4.32 -1.27
C GLY A 146 -2.77 -3.75 -0.04
N ALA A 147 -2.04 -3.64 1.07
CA ALA A 147 -2.51 -3.04 2.31
C ALA A 147 -1.43 -2.11 2.89
N LEU A 148 -1.85 -1.08 3.58
CA LEU A 148 -0.96 -0.15 4.28
C LEU A 148 -1.48 0.15 5.70
N MET A 149 -0.58 0.60 6.55
CA MET A 149 -0.90 1.18 7.84
C MET A 149 -0.95 2.70 7.72
N GLY A 150 -2.03 3.31 8.19
CA GLY A 150 -2.20 4.75 8.23
C GLY A 150 -1.62 5.32 9.52
N VAL A 151 -0.67 6.26 9.36
CA VAL A 151 0.04 6.90 10.47
C VAL A 151 -0.05 8.43 10.34
N PRO A 152 -1.18 9.05 10.71
CA PRO A 152 -1.43 10.48 10.51
C PRO A 152 -0.39 11.41 11.16
N ALA A 153 0.28 10.95 12.22
CA ALA A 153 1.33 11.73 12.88
C ALA A 153 2.63 11.83 12.09
N HIS A 154 2.84 10.99 11.08
CA HIS A 154 4.09 10.88 10.32
C HIS A 154 3.92 10.96 8.78
N ASP A 155 2.71 10.90 8.28
CA ASP A 155 2.41 11.02 6.84
C ASP A 155 1.27 12.03 6.62
N GLN A 156 1.56 13.06 5.85
CA GLN A 156 0.61 14.13 5.55
C GLN A 156 -0.63 13.59 4.81
N ARG A 157 -0.47 12.59 3.95
CA ARG A 157 -1.57 12.01 3.18
C ARG A 157 -2.51 11.20 4.08
N ASP A 158 -1.93 10.48 5.06
CA ASP A 158 -2.71 9.73 6.05
C ASP A 158 -3.45 10.69 6.98
N TYR A 159 -2.81 11.82 7.34
CA TYR A 159 -3.43 12.86 8.16
C TYR A 159 -4.65 13.47 7.44
N GLU A 160 -4.51 13.87 6.18
CA GLU A 160 -5.60 14.44 5.40
C GLU A 160 -6.76 13.46 5.23
N PHE A 161 -6.45 12.19 4.97
CA PHE A 161 -7.47 11.13 4.87
C PHE A 161 -8.18 10.91 6.21
N ALA A 162 -7.43 10.80 7.29
CA ALA A 162 -7.99 10.60 8.62
C ALA A 162 -8.86 11.77 9.06
N LEU A 163 -8.42 13.01 8.82
CA LEU A 163 -9.18 14.22 9.14
C LEU A 163 -10.49 14.28 8.35
N SER A 164 -10.50 13.88 7.09
CA SER A 164 -11.68 13.96 6.22
C SER A 164 -12.72 12.89 6.50
N LEU A 165 -12.31 11.67 6.88
CA LEU A 165 -13.19 10.49 6.93
C LEU A 165 -13.28 9.82 8.31
N ILE A 166 -12.21 9.85 9.10
CA ILE A 166 -12.12 9.13 10.37
C ILE A 166 -12.40 10.07 11.56
N HIS A 167 -12.35 11.37 11.34
CA HIS A 167 -12.56 12.40 12.37
C HIS A 167 -11.62 12.24 13.57
N ILE A 168 -10.33 12.34 13.31
CA ILE A 168 -9.33 12.46 14.37
C ILE A 168 -9.37 13.85 14.95
#